data_c06166052ec93093cafc8acb2cd84aec
#
_entry.id   c06166052ec93093cafc8acb2cd84aec
#
_cell.length_a   1.000
_cell.length_b   1.000
_cell.length_c   1.000
_cell.angle_alpha   90.00
_cell.angle_beta   90.00
_cell.angle_gamma   90.00
#
_symmetry.space_group_name_H-M   'P 1'
#
loop_
_entity.id
_entity.type
_entity.pdbx_description
1 polymer ?
#
loop_
_entity_poly.entity_id
_entity_poly.type
_entity_poly.pdbx_seq_one_letter_code
_entity_poly.pdbx_strand_id
1 'polypeptide(L)'
;LAVAAGCAVTAVHVDHGLRSGSHTEAELVAAVAERFGAAFRSETIDVPGGPNLEARAREARYAVLPDDVMTGHTADDQAETMLLNLMRGASSTGLAAMRPGPRRPILALRRATTVRFCHAVGIKAIDDPTNRDPAFLRNRVRHELLPLMNEMAARDLVPVLTRQAGLLRDDGDLLDHMAESIDPTDAKRLAAAPVQLARRAVRRWLTTDH
;
A
#
# COMPACT_ATOMS: atom_id res chain seq x y z
N LEU A 1 8.32 -16.87 3.20
CA LEU A 1 7.18 -16.98 4.14
C LEU A 1 6.02 -17.72 3.52
N ALA A 2 5.45 -17.29 2.38
CA ALA A 2 4.29 -17.93 1.76
C ALA A 2 4.56 -19.39 1.36
N VAL A 3 5.71 -19.68 0.73
CA VAL A 3 6.14 -21.07 0.43
C VAL A 3 6.25 -21.90 1.72
N ALA A 4 6.88 -21.35 2.77
CA ALA A 4 6.98 -22.04 4.06
C ALA A 4 5.60 -22.27 4.74
N ALA A 5 4.58 -21.50 4.36
CA ALA A 5 3.20 -21.71 4.76
C ALA A 5 2.43 -22.70 3.86
N GLY A 6 3.12 -23.37 2.92
CA GLY A 6 2.52 -24.36 2.02
C GLY A 6 1.82 -23.79 0.78
N CYS A 7 1.97 -22.48 0.50
CA CYS A 7 1.37 -21.88 -0.68
C CYS A 7 2.21 -22.17 -1.95
N ALA A 8 1.54 -22.41 -3.07
CA ALA A 8 2.17 -22.32 -4.39
C ALA A 8 2.41 -20.82 -4.70
N VAL A 9 3.67 -20.43 -4.89
CA VAL A 9 4.05 -19.02 -5.02
C VAL A 9 4.72 -18.77 -6.36
N THR A 10 4.30 -17.69 -7.04
CA THR A 10 5.01 -17.11 -8.17
C THR A 10 5.53 -15.72 -7.76
N ALA A 11 6.84 -15.53 -7.74
CA ALA A 11 7.46 -14.23 -7.58
C ALA A 11 7.37 -13.46 -8.91
N VAL A 12 6.77 -12.27 -8.87
CA VAL A 12 6.66 -11.41 -10.06
C VAL A 12 7.55 -10.19 -9.89
N HIS A 13 8.52 -10.04 -10.76
CA HIS A 13 9.33 -8.82 -10.88
C HIS A 13 8.75 -7.93 -11.97
N VAL A 14 8.60 -6.64 -11.68
CA VAL A 14 8.11 -5.66 -12.66
C VAL A 14 9.21 -4.62 -12.88
N ASP A 15 9.80 -4.66 -14.06
CA ASP A 15 10.79 -3.67 -14.50
C ASP A 15 10.08 -2.48 -15.14
N HIS A 16 10.34 -1.30 -14.58
CA HIS A 16 9.78 -0.02 -15.06
C HIS A 16 10.57 0.58 -16.22
N GLY A 17 11.70 -0.02 -16.64
CA GLY A 17 12.56 0.50 -17.70
C GLY A 17 13.22 1.86 -17.43
N LEU A 18 13.10 2.37 -16.18
CA LEU A 18 13.55 3.71 -15.82
C LEU A 18 15.06 3.81 -15.55
N ARG A 19 15.76 2.68 -15.45
CA ARG A 19 17.19 2.62 -15.13
C ARG A 19 17.96 1.62 -15.99
N SER A 20 19.18 1.99 -16.38
CA SER A 20 20.15 1.03 -16.91
C SER A 20 20.54 0.05 -15.78
N GLY A 21 20.43 -1.27 -16.02
CA GLY A 21 20.78 -2.30 -15.05
C GLY A 21 19.63 -2.91 -14.28
N SER A 22 18.36 -2.51 -14.51
CA SER A 22 17.19 -3.11 -13.87
C SER A 22 17.03 -4.62 -14.17
N HIS A 23 17.60 -5.11 -15.28
CA HIS A 23 17.63 -6.54 -15.61
C HIS A 23 18.37 -7.39 -14.57
N THR A 24 19.42 -6.86 -13.92
CA THR A 24 20.16 -7.59 -12.87
C THR A 24 19.31 -7.78 -11.61
N GLU A 25 18.31 -6.95 -11.40
CA GLU A 25 17.36 -7.09 -10.30
C GLU A 25 16.45 -8.31 -10.53
N ALA A 26 16.01 -8.52 -11.76
CA ALA A 26 15.21 -9.68 -12.15
C ALA A 26 15.95 -10.99 -11.89
N GLU A 27 17.25 -11.06 -12.24
CA GLU A 27 18.10 -12.24 -11.98
C GLU A 27 18.22 -12.54 -10.49
N LEU A 28 18.40 -11.51 -9.66
CA LEU A 28 18.48 -11.67 -8.22
C LEU A 28 17.16 -12.19 -7.63
N VAL A 29 16.02 -11.65 -8.09
CA VAL A 29 14.70 -12.11 -7.65
C VAL A 29 14.45 -13.55 -8.12
N ALA A 30 14.85 -13.90 -9.34
CA ALA A 30 14.76 -15.28 -9.87
C ALA A 30 15.56 -16.27 -9.00
N ALA A 31 16.81 -15.95 -8.69
CA ALA A 31 17.65 -16.79 -7.85
C ALA A 31 17.09 -16.97 -6.43
N VAL A 32 16.51 -15.91 -5.86
CA VAL A 32 15.85 -16.00 -4.55
C VAL A 32 14.57 -16.84 -4.65
N ALA A 33 13.77 -16.69 -5.69
CA ALA A 33 12.56 -17.48 -5.90
C ALA A 33 12.88 -18.96 -6.01
N GLU A 34 13.85 -19.33 -6.85
CA GLU A 34 14.34 -20.70 -7.01
C GLU A 34 14.83 -21.30 -5.68
N ARG A 35 15.66 -20.57 -4.94
CA ARG A 35 16.20 -21.00 -3.64
C ARG A 35 15.10 -21.36 -2.65
N PHE A 36 13.97 -20.69 -2.68
CA PHE A 36 12.83 -20.92 -1.78
C PHE A 36 11.69 -21.73 -2.40
N GLY A 37 11.88 -22.29 -3.59
CA GLY A 37 10.88 -23.14 -4.25
C GLY A 37 9.67 -22.40 -4.79
N ALA A 38 9.82 -21.12 -5.14
CA ALA A 38 8.80 -20.34 -5.83
C ALA A 38 9.07 -20.28 -7.34
N ALA A 39 8.02 -20.24 -8.15
CA ALA A 39 8.13 -19.89 -9.56
C ALA A 39 8.53 -18.41 -9.71
N PHE A 40 9.08 -18.05 -10.86
CA PHE A 40 9.48 -16.67 -11.17
C PHE A 40 8.87 -16.22 -12.50
N ARG A 41 8.45 -14.95 -12.56
CA ARG A 41 8.02 -14.25 -13.77
C ARG A 41 8.54 -12.82 -13.74
N SER A 42 9.03 -12.33 -14.88
CA SER A 42 9.42 -10.93 -15.05
C SER A 42 8.52 -10.27 -16.08
N GLU A 43 8.05 -9.08 -15.78
CA GLU A 43 7.27 -8.23 -16.66
C GLU A 43 8.01 -6.90 -16.86
N THR A 44 8.05 -6.42 -18.08
CA THR A 44 8.57 -5.08 -18.39
C THR A 44 7.41 -4.17 -18.73
N ILE A 45 7.37 -3.00 -18.10
CA ILE A 45 6.33 -2.01 -18.35
C ILE A 45 6.96 -0.71 -18.87
N ASP A 46 6.28 -0.09 -19.82
CA ASP A 46 6.59 1.28 -20.24
C ASP A 46 5.79 2.27 -19.38
N VAL A 47 6.49 3.23 -18.79
CA VAL A 47 5.87 4.30 -18.00
C VAL A 47 5.98 5.60 -18.79
N PRO A 48 4.91 6.05 -19.46
CA PRO A 48 4.97 7.28 -20.25
C PRO A 48 5.44 8.47 -19.43
N GLY A 49 6.27 9.33 -20.00
CA GLY A 49 6.74 10.56 -19.37
C GLY A 49 5.61 11.55 -19.03
N GLY A 50 5.79 12.45 -18.04
CA GLY A 50 4.84 13.51 -17.68
C GLY A 50 4.61 13.66 -16.17
N PRO A 51 3.66 14.50 -15.71
CA PRO A 51 3.40 14.74 -14.29
C PRO A 51 2.91 13.48 -13.57
N ASN A 52 3.09 13.40 -12.25
CA ASN A 52 2.67 12.27 -11.41
C ASN A 52 3.29 10.92 -11.79
N LEU A 53 4.58 10.89 -12.14
CA LEU A 53 5.30 9.69 -12.57
C LEU A 53 5.10 8.50 -11.60
N GLU A 54 5.13 8.74 -10.28
CA GLU A 54 4.93 7.71 -9.25
C GLU A 54 3.54 7.04 -9.36
N ALA A 55 2.49 7.85 -9.55
CA ALA A 55 1.14 7.34 -9.67
C ALA A 55 0.97 6.49 -10.94
N ARG A 56 1.52 6.94 -12.06
CA ARG A 56 1.46 6.20 -13.33
C ARG A 56 2.30 4.94 -13.31
N ALA A 57 3.50 4.98 -12.76
CA ALA A 57 4.33 3.79 -12.57
C ALA A 57 3.62 2.76 -11.68
N ARG A 58 2.91 3.24 -10.65
CA ARG A 58 2.08 2.36 -9.82
C ARG A 58 0.91 1.75 -10.61
N GLU A 59 0.18 2.55 -11.37
CA GLU A 59 -0.94 2.08 -12.20
C GLU A 59 -0.48 1.06 -13.24
N ALA A 60 0.57 1.37 -14.01
CA ALA A 60 1.15 0.46 -14.99
C ALA A 60 1.62 -0.85 -14.34
N ARG A 61 2.21 -0.79 -13.14
CA ARG A 61 2.59 -1.99 -12.38
C ARG A 61 1.39 -2.85 -12.06
N TYR A 62 0.30 -2.26 -11.55
CA TYR A 62 -0.87 -3.05 -11.17
C TYR A 62 -1.64 -3.59 -12.37
N ALA A 63 -1.51 -2.98 -13.55
CA ALA A 63 -2.13 -3.48 -14.78
C ALA A 63 -1.56 -4.81 -15.27
N VAL A 64 -0.29 -5.12 -14.94
CA VAL A 64 0.36 -6.38 -15.32
C VAL A 64 0.40 -7.43 -14.22
N LEU A 65 0.00 -7.05 -13.00
CA LEU A 65 -0.04 -7.95 -11.85
C LEU A 65 -1.40 -8.66 -11.76
N PRO A 66 -1.45 -9.91 -11.31
CA PRO A 66 -2.73 -10.60 -11.09
C PRO A 66 -3.53 -9.94 -9.96
N ASP A 67 -4.86 -10.10 -10.00
CA ASP A 67 -5.76 -9.48 -9.02
C ASP A 67 -5.51 -9.92 -7.58
N ASP A 68 -5.00 -11.13 -7.39
CA ASP A 68 -4.68 -11.72 -6.09
C ASP A 68 -3.24 -11.47 -5.62
N VAL A 69 -2.49 -10.59 -6.32
CA VAL A 69 -1.09 -10.30 -5.99
C VAL A 69 -0.91 -9.92 -4.53
N MET A 70 0.04 -10.58 -3.87
CA MET A 70 0.51 -10.22 -2.54
C MET A 70 1.63 -9.17 -2.61
N THR A 71 1.54 -8.16 -1.77
CA THR A 71 2.52 -7.08 -1.71
C THR A 71 3.20 -7.03 -0.35
N GLY A 72 4.49 -6.67 -0.35
CA GLY A 72 5.33 -6.59 0.84
C GLY A 72 5.15 -5.31 1.68
N HIS A 73 3.97 -4.71 1.69
CA HIS A 73 3.72 -3.53 2.52
C HIS A 73 3.79 -3.87 4.01
N THR A 74 4.41 -2.98 4.77
CA THR A 74 4.65 -3.09 6.20
C THR A 74 3.86 -2.05 7.01
N ALA A 75 3.94 -2.12 8.34
CA ALA A 75 3.37 -1.12 9.23
C ALA A 75 3.96 0.28 9.00
N ASP A 76 5.23 0.34 8.63
CA ASP A 76 5.89 1.60 8.26
C ASP A 76 5.26 2.20 6.99
N ASP A 77 4.96 1.39 5.97
CA ASP A 77 4.25 1.84 4.76
C ASP A 77 2.81 2.29 5.06
N GLN A 78 2.16 1.67 6.05
CA GLN A 78 0.84 2.08 6.54
C GLN A 78 0.88 3.49 7.13
N ALA A 79 1.85 3.75 8.03
CA ALA A 79 2.05 5.06 8.63
C ALA A 79 2.38 6.14 7.57
N GLU A 80 3.30 5.83 6.65
CA GLU A 80 3.62 6.71 5.52
C GLU A 80 2.37 7.05 4.69
N THR A 81 1.56 6.04 4.37
CA THR A 81 0.34 6.23 3.57
C THR A 81 -0.69 7.10 4.30
N MET A 82 -0.87 6.90 5.61
CA MET A 82 -1.76 7.72 6.42
C MET A 82 -1.32 9.19 6.41
N LEU A 83 -0.03 9.47 6.61
CA LEU A 83 0.51 10.84 6.59
C LEU A 83 0.39 11.48 5.21
N LEU A 84 0.68 10.75 4.14
CA LEU A 84 0.49 11.21 2.76
C LEU A 84 -0.98 11.58 2.48
N ASN A 85 -1.90 10.75 2.93
CA ASN A 85 -3.32 10.98 2.76
C ASN A 85 -3.81 12.17 3.59
N LEU A 86 -3.28 12.34 4.81
CA LEU A 86 -3.56 13.51 5.65
C LEU A 86 -3.13 14.81 4.95
N MET A 87 -1.94 14.86 4.39
CA MET A 87 -1.42 16.03 3.65
C MET A 87 -2.24 16.33 2.38
N ARG A 88 -2.89 15.33 1.80
CA ARG A 88 -3.79 15.49 0.64
C ARG A 88 -5.23 15.86 1.03
N GLY A 89 -5.53 16.03 2.31
CA GLY A 89 -6.88 16.34 2.78
C GLY A 89 -7.85 15.18 2.70
N ALA A 90 -7.39 13.95 2.82
CA ALA A 90 -8.24 12.77 2.75
C ALA A 90 -9.25 12.72 3.91
N SER A 91 -10.44 12.16 3.63
CA SER A 91 -11.45 11.85 4.63
C SER A 91 -11.01 10.70 5.56
N SER A 92 -11.81 10.40 6.60
CA SER A 92 -11.56 9.27 7.52
C SER A 92 -11.30 7.95 6.78
N THR A 93 -12.04 7.68 5.70
CA THR A 93 -11.82 6.49 4.85
C THR A 93 -10.43 6.49 4.21
N GLY A 94 -9.96 7.64 3.74
CA GLY A 94 -8.60 7.75 3.19
C GLY A 94 -7.52 7.64 4.28
N LEU A 95 -7.77 8.18 5.47
CA LEU A 95 -6.85 8.08 6.62
C LEU A 95 -6.76 6.65 7.17
N ALA A 96 -7.76 5.79 6.96
CA ALA A 96 -7.70 4.36 7.26
C ALA A 96 -6.61 3.63 6.43
N ALA A 97 -6.05 4.30 5.44
CA ALA A 97 -4.94 3.89 4.59
C ALA A 97 -5.14 2.49 3.97
N MET A 98 -4.18 1.56 4.10
CA MET A 98 -4.28 0.24 3.48
C MET A 98 -5.09 -0.72 4.34
N ARG A 99 -5.98 -1.50 3.71
CA ARG A 99 -6.76 -2.54 4.39
C ARG A 99 -5.90 -3.80 4.57
N PRO A 100 -5.83 -4.39 5.79
CA PRO A 100 -5.24 -5.70 6.01
C PRO A 100 -5.98 -6.77 5.21
N GLY A 101 -5.29 -7.86 4.93
CA GLY A 101 -5.89 -9.00 4.23
C GLY A 101 -4.85 -9.83 3.47
N PRO A 102 -5.26 -10.88 2.76
CA PRO A 102 -4.35 -11.80 2.06
C PRO A 102 -3.40 -11.09 1.09
N ARG A 103 -3.84 -10.01 0.46
CA ARG A 103 -3.00 -9.22 -0.47
C ARG A 103 -1.87 -8.44 0.22
N ARG A 104 -1.87 -8.34 1.57
CA ARG A 104 -0.84 -7.64 2.38
C ARG A 104 -0.48 -8.44 3.62
N PRO A 105 0.08 -9.63 3.45
CA PRO A 105 0.25 -10.60 4.55
C PRO A 105 1.20 -10.13 5.65
N ILE A 106 2.07 -9.16 5.37
CA ILE A 106 3.05 -8.64 6.31
C ILE A 106 2.77 -7.19 6.75
N LEU A 107 1.54 -6.69 6.53
CA LEU A 107 1.19 -5.30 6.85
C LEU A 107 1.31 -4.97 8.35
N ALA A 108 1.21 -5.97 9.22
CA ALA A 108 1.41 -5.80 10.66
C ALA A 108 2.89 -5.79 11.10
N LEU A 109 3.81 -6.22 10.23
CA LEU A 109 5.23 -6.28 10.56
C LEU A 109 5.91 -4.93 10.33
N ARG A 110 6.92 -4.63 11.17
CA ARG A 110 7.80 -3.48 10.97
C ARG A 110 8.80 -3.77 9.85
N ARG A 111 9.16 -2.74 9.07
CA ARG A 111 10.23 -2.83 8.05
C ARG A 111 11.55 -3.35 8.64
N ALA A 112 11.93 -2.89 9.83
CA ALA A 112 13.12 -3.39 10.51
C ALA A 112 13.07 -4.90 10.78
N THR A 113 11.88 -5.45 11.04
CA THR A 113 11.70 -6.90 11.23
C THR A 113 11.89 -7.66 9.92
N THR A 114 11.34 -7.16 8.81
CA THR A 114 11.53 -7.80 7.49
C THR A 114 12.97 -7.74 7.03
N VAL A 115 13.68 -6.63 7.27
CA VAL A 115 15.12 -6.51 6.98
C VAL A 115 15.94 -7.53 7.78
N ARG A 116 15.70 -7.62 9.09
CA ARG A 116 16.37 -8.62 9.94
C ARG A 116 16.10 -10.05 9.48
N PHE A 117 14.86 -10.34 9.09
CA PHE A 117 14.51 -11.66 8.56
C PHE A 117 15.26 -11.96 7.26
N CYS A 118 15.28 -11.03 6.30
CA CYS A 118 16.05 -11.21 5.06
C CYS A 118 17.54 -11.48 5.36
N HIS A 119 18.12 -10.74 6.30
CA HIS A 119 19.51 -10.96 6.74
C HIS A 119 19.72 -12.36 7.33
N ALA A 120 18.80 -12.79 8.22
CA ALA A 120 18.88 -14.09 8.88
C ALA A 120 18.80 -15.27 7.91
N VAL A 121 18.04 -15.12 6.81
CA VAL A 121 17.96 -16.15 5.75
C VAL A 121 18.96 -15.93 4.61
N GLY A 122 19.91 -15.00 4.76
CA GLY A 122 20.99 -14.74 3.80
C GLY A 122 20.50 -14.12 2.47
N ILE A 123 19.43 -13.34 2.51
CA ILE A 123 18.98 -12.52 1.36
C ILE A 123 19.62 -11.15 1.48
N LYS A 124 20.39 -10.76 0.46
CA LYS A 124 20.89 -9.40 0.31
C LYS A 124 19.87 -8.57 -0.45
N ALA A 125 19.24 -7.61 0.24
CA ALA A 125 18.31 -6.69 -0.40
C ALA A 125 19.05 -5.75 -1.37
N ILE A 126 18.38 -5.39 -2.46
CA ILE A 126 18.86 -4.36 -3.39
C ILE A 126 18.66 -2.98 -2.73
N ASP A 127 19.72 -2.18 -2.70
CA ASP A 127 19.63 -0.79 -2.28
C ASP A 127 19.32 0.08 -3.51
N ASP A 128 18.05 0.37 -3.73
CA ASP A 128 17.63 1.24 -4.81
C ASP A 128 17.82 2.71 -4.42
N PRO A 129 18.70 3.47 -5.11
CA PRO A 129 18.94 4.89 -4.81
C PRO A 129 17.67 5.75 -4.85
N THR A 130 16.69 5.37 -5.68
CA THR A 130 15.42 6.12 -5.78
C THR A 130 14.62 6.10 -4.47
N ASN A 131 14.87 5.13 -3.58
CA ASN A 131 14.27 5.09 -2.24
C ASN A 131 14.72 6.24 -1.32
N ARG A 132 15.75 6.99 -1.72
CA ARG A 132 16.27 8.16 -0.97
C ARG A 132 16.06 9.47 -1.71
N ASP A 133 15.55 9.45 -2.93
CA ASP A 133 15.35 10.64 -3.74
C ASP A 133 14.26 11.55 -3.10
N PRO A 134 14.61 12.78 -2.64
CA PRO A 134 13.68 13.70 -2.01
C PRO A 134 12.64 14.29 -2.98
N ALA A 135 12.79 14.09 -4.28
CA ALA A 135 11.77 14.45 -5.26
C ALA A 135 10.46 13.68 -5.02
N PHE A 136 10.54 12.51 -4.40
CA PHE A 136 9.36 11.72 -4.05
C PHE A 136 8.86 12.09 -2.65
N LEU A 137 7.64 12.60 -2.57
CA LEU A 137 7.03 13.00 -1.30
C LEU A 137 7.01 11.87 -0.26
N ARG A 138 6.84 10.62 -0.70
CA ARG A 138 6.87 9.45 0.18
C ARG A 138 8.23 9.26 0.86
N ASN A 139 9.33 9.50 0.14
CA ASN A 139 10.67 9.44 0.72
C ASN A 139 10.88 10.54 1.76
N ARG A 140 10.38 11.74 1.50
CA ARG A 140 10.41 12.83 2.49
C ARG A 140 9.61 12.51 3.74
N VAL A 141 8.43 11.91 3.59
CA VAL A 141 7.65 11.42 4.75
C VAL A 141 8.45 10.40 5.55
N ARG A 142 9.10 9.45 4.88
CA ARG A 142 9.89 8.38 5.49
C ARG A 142 11.15 8.88 6.19
N HIS A 143 11.89 9.78 5.55
CA HIS A 143 13.24 10.15 5.99
C HIS A 143 13.30 11.49 6.72
N GLU A 144 12.27 12.34 6.61
CA GLU A 144 12.23 13.66 7.24
C GLU A 144 11.06 13.77 8.23
N LEU A 145 9.81 13.65 7.76
CA LEU A 145 8.63 13.95 8.57
C LEU A 145 8.43 12.95 9.72
N LEU A 146 8.41 11.66 9.42
CA LEU A 146 8.17 10.63 10.44
C LEU A 146 9.27 10.59 11.51
N PRO A 147 10.58 10.69 11.17
CA PRO A 147 11.62 10.86 12.18
C PRO A 147 11.46 12.10 13.05
N LEU A 148 11.14 13.26 12.45
CA LEU A 148 10.88 14.50 13.20
C LEU A 148 9.70 14.35 14.17
N MET A 149 8.60 13.75 13.71
CA MET A 149 7.43 13.46 14.56
C MET A 149 7.79 12.51 15.72
N ASN A 150 8.62 11.50 15.47
CA ASN A 150 9.09 10.57 16.50
C ASN A 150 9.93 11.29 17.56
N GLU A 151 10.82 12.18 17.13
CA GLU A 151 11.65 13.02 18.01
C GLU A 151 10.77 13.91 18.91
N MET A 152 9.85 14.67 18.29
CA MET A 152 8.94 15.58 19.01
C MET A 152 8.04 14.83 20.02
N ALA A 153 7.58 13.64 19.65
CA ALA A 153 6.73 12.81 20.50
C ALA A 153 7.51 11.98 21.52
N ALA A 154 8.84 11.99 21.47
CA ALA A 154 9.75 11.15 22.27
C ALA A 154 9.39 9.66 22.22
N ARG A 155 8.83 9.17 21.11
CA ARG A 155 8.42 7.77 20.92
C ARG A 155 8.26 7.42 19.43
N ASP A 156 8.25 6.10 19.14
CA ASP A 156 7.89 5.58 17.82
C ASP A 156 6.39 5.77 17.54
N LEU A 157 6.06 6.53 16.49
CA LEU A 157 4.69 6.83 16.09
C LEU A 157 4.11 5.83 15.08
N VAL A 158 4.91 4.94 14.49
CA VAL A 158 4.37 3.93 13.55
C VAL A 158 3.28 3.07 14.20
N PRO A 159 3.46 2.52 15.43
CA PRO A 159 2.38 1.77 16.09
C PRO A 159 1.16 2.62 16.42
N VAL A 160 1.35 3.91 16.70
CA VAL A 160 0.24 4.83 16.99
C VAL A 160 -0.58 5.08 15.73
N LEU A 161 0.08 5.46 14.63
CA LEU A 161 -0.56 5.74 13.35
C LEU A 161 -1.27 4.50 12.78
N THR A 162 -0.65 3.32 12.88
CA THR A 162 -1.28 2.08 12.40
C THR A 162 -2.52 1.71 13.22
N ARG A 163 -2.49 1.93 14.54
CA ARG A 163 -3.66 1.76 15.39
C ARG A 163 -4.77 2.75 15.03
N GLN A 164 -4.44 4.03 14.81
CA GLN A 164 -5.42 5.03 14.38
C GLN A 164 -6.05 4.68 13.04
N ALA A 165 -5.25 4.20 12.07
CA ALA A 165 -5.76 3.72 10.80
C ALA A 165 -6.75 2.54 10.97
N GLY A 166 -6.50 1.66 11.94
CA GLY A 166 -7.42 0.57 12.32
C GLY A 166 -8.75 1.09 12.84
N LEU A 167 -8.72 1.96 13.85
CA LEU A 167 -9.94 2.56 14.44
C LEU A 167 -10.77 3.31 13.40
N LEU A 168 -10.12 4.14 12.57
CA LEU A 168 -10.81 4.85 11.47
C LEU A 168 -11.44 3.91 10.45
N ARG A 169 -10.86 2.74 10.25
CA ARG A 169 -11.42 1.71 9.37
C ARG A 169 -12.67 1.09 9.99
N ASP A 170 -12.59 0.70 11.27
CA ASP A 170 -13.69 0.07 11.98
C ASP A 170 -14.90 1.00 12.04
N ASP A 171 -14.68 2.29 12.36
CA ASP A 171 -15.71 3.33 12.31
C ASP A 171 -16.26 3.50 10.88
N GLY A 172 -15.37 3.46 9.90
CA GLY A 172 -15.72 3.55 8.48
C GLY A 172 -16.62 2.39 8.03
N ASP A 173 -16.25 1.17 8.37
CA ASP A 173 -16.99 -0.04 8.02
C ASP A 173 -18.38 -0.04 8.67
N LEU A 174 -18.51 0.40 9.93
CA LEU A 174 -19.79 0.56 10.59
C LEU A 174 -20.69 1.56 9.85
N LEU A 175 -20.16 2.74 9.53
CA LEU A 175 -20.92 3.78 8.82
C LEU A 175 -21.29 3.35 7.39
N ASP A 176 -20.43 2.60 6.71
CA ASP A 176 -20.72 2.06 5.38
C ASP A 176 -21.85 1.03 5.46
N HIS A 177 -21.82 0.14 6.45
CA HIS A 177 -22.88 -0.82 6.72
C HIS A 177 -24.22 -0.11 7.03
N MET A 178 -24.21 0.90 7.89
CA MET A 178 -25.42 1.69 8.18
C MET A 178 -25.98 2.40 6.94
N ALA A 179 -25.11 2.83 6.02
CA ALA A 179 -25.53 3.49 4.78
C ALA A 179 -26.13 2.53 3.74
N GLU A 180 -25.98 1.21 3.90
CA GLU A 180 -26.52 0.20 2.97
C GLU A 180 -28.05 0.23 2.86
N SER A 181 -28.73 0.62 3.93
CA SER A 181 -30.19 0.73 3.98
C SER A 181 -30.75 1.95 3.26
N ILE A 182 -29.90 2.88 2.81
CA ILE A 182 -30.30 4.14 2.17
C ILE A 182 -30.23 3.96 0.66
N ASP A 183 -31.39 4.07 0.00
CA ASP A 183 -31.46 4.11 -1.46
C ASP A 183 -30.90 5.44 -1.98
N PRO A 184 -29.79 5.43 -2.72
CA PRO A 184 -29.15 6.64 -3.23
C PRO A 184 -29.94 7.34 -4.34
N THR A 185 -30.96 6.69 -4.91
CA THR A 185 -31.83 7.24 -5.95
C THR A 185 -33.11 7.89 -5.38
N ASP A 186 -33.44 7.64 -4.09
CA ASP A 186 -34.59 8.25 -3.41
C ASP A 186 -34.17 9.54 -2.71
N ALA A 187 -34.47 10.68 -3.35
CA ALA A 187 -34.15 12.02 -2.83
C ALA A 187 -34.77 12.29 -1.45
N LYS A 188 -35.96 11.74 -1.16
CA LYS A 188 -36.64 11.95 0.14
C LYS A 188 -35.91 11.17 1.25
N ARG A 189 -35.52 9.92 1.00
CA ARG A 189 -34.74 9.12 1.95
C ARG A 189 -33.36 9.73 2.19
N LEU A 190 -32.70 10.21 1.13
CA LEU A 190 -31.42 10.91 1.26
C LEU A 190 -31.54 12.17 2.11
N ALA A 191 -32.60 13.00 1.89
CA ALA A 191 -32.80 14.22 2.65
C ALA A 191 -33.17 13.98 4.12
N ALA A 192 -33.80 12.85 4.43
CA ALA A 192 -34.16 12.45 5.79
C ALA A 192 -33.01 11.76 6.56
N ALA A 193 -32.00 11.25 5.84
CA ALA A 193 -30.89 10.54 6.45
C ALA A 193 -29.86 11.50 7.05
N PRO A 194 -29.09 11.05 8.09
CA PRO A 194 -27.90 11.78 8.52
C PRO A 194 -26.96 12.02 7.35
N VAL A 195 -26.46 13.26 7.23
CA VAL A 195 -25.64 13.70 6.08
C VAL A 195 -24.43 12.80 5.83
N GLN A 196 -23.83 12.25 6.88
CA GLN A 196 -22.69 11.33 6.80
C GLN A 196 -23.06 10.03 6.08
N LEU A 197 -24.23 9.48 6.37
CA LEU A 197 -24.73 8.25 5.75
C LEU A 197 -25.23 8.51 4.32
N ALA A 198 -25.94 9.62 4.09
CA ALA A 198 -26.38 10.01 2.75
C ALA A 198 -25.18 10.16 1.79
N ARG A 199 -24.11 10.85 2.23
CA ARG A 199 -22.87 10.99 1.44
C ARG A 199 -22.20 9.64 1.13
N ARG A 200 -22.25 8.69 2.04
CA ARG A 200 -21.68 7.35 1.84
C ARG A 200 -22.51 6.54 0.85
N ALA A 201 -23.83 6.57 0.98
CA ALA A 201 -24.75 5.91 0.05
C ALA A 201 -24.54 6.41 -1.39
N VAL A 202 -24.52 7.74 -1.60
CA VAL A 202 -24.26 8.34 -2.91
C VAL A 202 -22.87 7.99 -3.45
N ARG A 203 -21.82 8.08 -2.61
CA ARG A 203 -20.46 7.72 -3.04
C ARG A 203 -20.38 6.27 -3.49
N ARG A 204 -20.94 5.33 -2.72
CA ARG A 204 -20.98 3.91 -3.09
C ARG A 204 -21.66 3.71 -4.44
N TRP A 205 -22.80 4.32 -4.65
CA TRP A 205 -23.54 4.25 -5.91
C TRP A 205 -22.71 4.75 -7.10
N LEU A 206 -22.07 5.91 -6.96
CA LEU A 206 -21.20 6.47 -8.02
C LEU A 206 -19.94 5.63 -8.31
N THR A 207 -19.50 4.76 -7.39
CA THR A 207 -18.32 3.91 -7.58
C THR A 207 -18.65 2.51 -8.08
N THR A 208 -19.91 2.10 -8.02
CA THR A 208 -20.34 0.73 -8.42
C THR A 208 -20.78 0.68 -9.89
N ASP A 209 -21.17 1.81 -10.49
CA ASP A 209 -21.73 1.88 -11.85
C ASP A 209 -20.70 2.20 -12.95
N HIS A 210 -19.38 2.06 -12.68
CA HIS A 210 -18.35 2.34 -13.69
C HIS A 210 -17.25 1.25 -13.66
#